data_c9a5030b46777ad1fc441f06ad262876
#
_entry.id   c9a5030b46777ad1fc441f06ad262876
#
_cell.length_a   1.000
_cell.length_b   1.000
_cell.length_c   1.000
_cell.angle_alpha   90.00
_cell.angle_beta   90.00
_cell.angle_gamma   90.00
#
_symmetry.space_group_name_H-M   'P 1'
#
loop_
_entity.id
_entity.type
_entity.pdbx_description
1 polymer ?
#
loop_
_entity_poly.entity_id
_entity_poly.type
_entity_poly.pdbx_seq_one_letter_code
_entity_poly.pdbx_strand_id
1 'polypeptide(L)'
;LHLLSRRQRQMCIRDSLKILSGQLEPSKGDVTISPGERLSFLEQDHFKYDAYNVLDTVIMGNERLYQIMKEKEAIYAKEDFTEEDGIKASELEGEFATMNGWEAESDAATLLNGLGIDTELHYKQMSELNGSEKVKVLLAKALFGNPDILLLDEPTNHLDLDAIAWLEEFLINFENTVIVVSHDRYFLNKVCTQIADIDYSKIQLYAGNYDFWYESSQLMVKQMKEANKKKEEKIKELQEFIQRFSANASKSKQATSRKRALEKIELDDIRPSSRKYPYIDFRPAREIGNEVLTVTNLSKTVDGVKVLDNVSFIVGREDKIALVGSDELAKTTLFKILAGELEPDEGSYKWGITTSTAYFPKDNTKDFDCDDTIVEWLMQFSPEKDVTYVRGFLGRMLFAGDDGVKKVKVLSGGEKVRVMLSKMMIMGANVLLLDQPTNHLDMESITCLLYTSPSPRDGATS
;
A
#
# COMPACT_ATOMS: atom_id res chain seq x y z
N LEU A 1 -21.35 -12.16 16.16
CA LEU A 1 -20.62 -10.92 15.82
C LEU A 1 -19.29 -11.30 15.18
N HIS A 2 -19.26 -11.45 13.85
CA HIS A 2 -18.02 -11.66 13.13
C HIS A 2 -17.21 -10.37 13.17
N LEU A 3 -16.08 -10.39 13.88
CA LEU A 3 -15.04 -9.39 13.73
C LEU A 3 -14.57 -9.44 12.28
N LEU A 4 -14.74 -8.35 11.54
CA LEU A 4 -14.20 -8.23 10.19
C LEU A 4 -12.69 -8.55 10.24
N SER A 5 -12.29 -9.57 9.48
CA SER A 5 -10.87 -9.89 9.38
C SER A 5 -10.16 -8.74 8.65
N ARG A 6 -8.85 -8.58 8.87
CA ARG A 6 -8.01 -7.59 8.18
C ARG A 6 -8.16 -7.64 6.65
N ARG A 7 -8.23 -8.87 6.10
CA ARG A 7 -8.49 -9.12 4.67
C ARG A 7 -9.83 -8.54 4.22
N GLN A 8 -10.88 -8.69 5.04
CA GLN A 8 -12.19 -8.12 4.75
C GLN A 8 -12.18 -6.59 4.73
N ARG A 9 -11.39 -5.94 5.61
CA ARG A 9 -11.25 -4.47 5.61
C ARG A 9 -10.56 -3.97 4.33
N GLN A 10 -9.43 -4.54 3.94
CA GLN A 10 -8.75 -4.19 2.68
C GLN A 10 -9.64 -4.45 1.46
N MET A 11 -10.37 -5.57 1.48
CA MET A 11 -11.35 -5.89 0.43
C MET A 11 -12.47 -4.84 0.41
N CYS A 12 -13.01 -4.42 1.57
CA CYS A 12 -14.02 -3.37 1.65
C CYS A 12 -13.53 -2.02 1.10
N ILE A 13 -12.27 -1.65 1.34
CA ILE A 13 -11.70 -0.40 0.81
C ILE A 13 -11.62 -0.45 -0.72
N ARG A 14 -11.06 -1.51 -1.30
CA ARG A 14 -10.98 -1.71 -2.75
C ARG A 14 -12.36 -1.82 -3.40
N ASP A 15 -13.26 -2.56 -2.77
CA ASP A 15 -14.64 -2.69 -3.26
C ASP A 15 -15.36 -1.34 -3.24
N SER A 16 -15.09 -0.48 -2.25
CA SER A 16 -15.63 0.89 -2.23
C SER A 16 -15.12 1.71 -3.42
N LEU A 17 -13.82 1.64 -3.78
CA LEU A 17 -13.31 2.31 -4.98
C LEU A 17 -13.94 1.75 -6.26
N LYS A 18 -14.11 0.42 -6.37
CA LYS A 18 -14.76 -0.22 -7.52
C LYS A 18 -16.24 0.18 -7.65
N ILE A 19 -16.95 0.34 -6.52
CA ILE A 19 -18.33 0.83 -6.52
C ILE A 19 -18.35 2.29 -6.98
N LEU A 20 -17.46 3.14 -6.47
CA LEU A 20 -17.37 4.54 -6.88
C LEU A 20 -17.00 4.69 -8.36
N SER A 21 -16.15 3.81 -8.90
CA SER A 21 -15.77 3.79 -10.32
C SER A 21 -16.80 3.13 -11.25
N GLY A 22 -17.91 2.58 -10.70
CA GLY A 22 -18.92 1.86 -11.47
C GLY A 22 -18.49 0.45 -11.94
N GLN A 23 -17.35 -0.07 -11.50
CA GLN A 23 -16.89 -1.42 -11.84
C GLN A 23 -17.58 -2.51 -11.02
N LEU A 24 -18.23 -2.14 -9.92
CA LEU A 24 -18.98 -3.04 -9.06
C LEU A 24 -20.31 -2.38 -8.65
N GLU A 25 -21.41 -3.09 -8.83
CA GLU A 25 -22.73 -2.60 -8.40
C GLU A 25 -22.88 -2.66 -6.87
N PRO A 26 -23.41 -1.59 -6.23
CA PRO A 26 -23.67 -1.62 -4.79
C PRO A 26 -24.84 -2.56 -4.47
N SER A 27 -24.75 -3.30 -3.38
CA SER A 27 -25.85 -4.17 -2.90
C SER A 27 -27.07 -3.38 -2.43
N LYS A 28 -26.88 -2.13 -1.99
CA LYS A 28 -27.93 -1.18 -1.58
C LYS A 28 -27.43 0.24 -1.77
N GLY A 29 -28.34 1.14 -2.14
CA GLY A 29 -28.03 2.54 -2.41
C GLY A 29 -27.51 2.76 -3.82
N ASP A 30 -27.29 4.01 -4.17
CA ASP A 30 -26.86 4.43 -5.50
C ASP A 30 -25.66 5.36 -5.39
N VAL A 31 -24.79 5.31 -6.38
CA VAL A 31 -23.70 6.28 -6.58
C VAL A 31 -24.15 7.26 -7.66
N THR A 32 -24.23 8.53 -7.33
CA THR A 32 -24.62 9.57 -8.27
C THR A 32 -23.45 10.51 -8.51
N ILE A 33 -23.07 10.67 -9.76
CA ILE A 33 -22.08 11.63 -10.24
C ILE A 33 -22.85 12.69 -11.02
N SER A 34 -22.51 13.96 -10.86
CA SER A 34 -23.20 15.05 -11.55
C SER A 34 -23.02 14.90 -13.08
N PRO A 35 -24.07 15.19 -13.87
CA PRO A 35 -23.96 15.13 -15.32
C PRO A 35 -22.86 16.05 -15.85
N GLY A 36 -21.97 15.50 -16.65
CA GLY A 36 -20.84 16.25 -17.22
C GLY A 36 -19.52 16.14 -16.44
N GLU A 37 -19.54 15.65 -15.20
CA GLU A 37 -18.32 15.36 -14.45
C GLU A 37 -17.64 14.08 -14.96
N ARG A 38 -16.32 14.15 -15.16
CA ARG A 38 -15.51 13.03 -15.62
C ARG A 38 -14.79 12.38 -14.44
N LEU A 39 -15.03 11.08 -14.26
CA LEU A 39 -14.34 10.26 -13.28
C LEU A 39 -13.19 9.51 -13.96
N SER A 40 -12.01 9.56 -13.36
CA SER A 40 -10.84 8.77 -13.74
C SER A 40 -10.44 7.82 -12.62
N PHE A 41 -10.04 6.61 -12.98
CA PHE A 41 -9.63 5.57 -12.05
C PHE A 41 -8.30 4.96 -12.47
N LEU A 42 -7.38 4.78 -11.50
CA LEU A 42 -6.10 4.10 -11.75
C LEU A 42 -6.33 2.60 -11.94
N GLU A 43 -6.18 2.13 -13.17
CA GLU A 43 -6.31 0.72 -13.52
C GLU A 43 -5.10 -0.09 -13.05
N GLN A 44 -5.35 -1.32 -12.60
CA GLN A 44 -4.30 -2.23 -12.11
C GLN A 44 -3.89 -3.29 -13.15
N ASP A 45 -4.60 -3.40 -14.28
CA ASP A 45 -4.26 -4.34 -15.35
C ASP A 45 -3.21 -3.74 -16.29
N HIS A 46 -1.97 -4.16 -16.08
CA HIS A 46 -0.81 -3.65 -16.82
C HIS A 46 -0.72 -4.15 -18.26
N PHE A 47 -1.46 -5.19 -18.64
CA PHE A 47 -1.35 -5.84 -19.95
C PHE A 47 -2.46 -5.42 -20.93
N LYS A 48 -3.49 -4.78 -20.43
CA LYS A 48 -4.66 -4.36 -21.22
C LYS A 48 -4.30 -3.50 -22.44
N TYR A 49 -3.22 -2.74 -22.33
CA TYR A 49 -2.82 -1.73 -23.32
C TYR A 49 -1.57 -2.13 -24.11
N ASP A 50 -1.10 -3.37 -24.05
CA ASP A 50 0.15 -3.83 -24.67
C ASP A 50 0.21 -3.62 -26.19
N ALA A 51 -0.94 -3.52 -26.87
CA ALA A 51 -1.05 -3.28 -28.30
C ALA A 51 -0.98 -1.80 -28.72
N TYR A 52 -0.98 -0.88 -27.77
CA TYR A 52 -0.99 0.57 -28.03
C TYR A 52 0.38 1.20 -27.73
N ASN A 53 0.65 2.36 -28.32
CA ASN A 53 1.82 3.13 -27.94
C ASN A 53 1.60 3.87 -26.60
N VAL A 54 2.70 4.32 -26.02
CA VAL A 54 2.69 4.94 -24.69
C VAL A 54 1.87 6.24 -24.68
N LEU A 55 2.08 7.14 -25.66
CA LEU A 55 1.33 8.41 -25.75
C LEU A 55 -0.17 8.18 -25.96
N ASP A 56 -0.53 7.32 -26.91
CA ASP A 56 -1.94 6.97 -27.16
C ASP A 56 -2.59 6.42 -25.87
N THR A 57 -1.87 5.56 -25.14
CA THR A 57 -2.38 5.00 -23.88
C THR A 57 -2.68 6.09 -22.85
N VAL A 58 -1.84 7.10 -22.73
CA VAL A 58 -2.09 8.24 -21.81
C VAL A 58 -3.30 9.05 -22.27
N ILE A 59 -3.38 9.38 -23.58
CA ILE A 59 -4.49 10.17 -24.13
C ILE A 59 -5.83 9.45 -23.99
N MET A 60 -5.86 8.11 -24.01
CA MET A 60 -7.04 7.29 -23.71
C MET A 60 -7.61 7.55 -22.29
N GLY A 61 -6.90 8.23 -21.42
CA GLY A 61 -7.42 8.74 -20.16
C GLY A 61 -8.62 9.70 -20.34
N ASN A 62 -8.70 10.34 -21.50
CA ASN A 62 -9.91 11.02 -21.98
C ASN A 62 -10.45 10.28 -23.21
N GLU A 63 -11.32 9.30 -22.97
CA GLU A 63 -11.86 8.43 -24.05
C GLU A 63 -12.49 9.22 -25.19
N ARG A 64 -13.25 10.28 -24.88
CA ARG A 64 -13.90 11.06 -25.93
C ARG A 64 -12.90 11.80 -26.80
N LEU A 65 -11.87 12.39 -26.19
CA LEU A 65 -10.79 13.06 -26.94
C LEU A 65 -10.07 12.07 -27.86
N TYR A 66 -9.72 10.89 -27.35
CA TYR A 66 -9.07 9.85 -28.13
C TYR A 66 -9.93 9.36 -29.30
N GLN A 67 -11.23 9.15 -29.06
CA GLN A 67 -12.17 8.79 -30.12
C GLN A 67 -12.24 9.85 -31.22
N ILE A 68 -12.32 11.14 -30.86
CA ILE A 68 -12.31 12.23 -31.81
C ILE A 68 -11.02 12.23 -32.64
N MET A 69 -9.87 12.03 -32.02
CA MET A 69 -8.59 11.91 -32.75
C MET A 69 -8.64 10.80 -33.78
N LYS A 70 -9.11 9.62 -33.41
CA LYS A 70 -9.19 8.47 -34.33
C LYS A 70 -10.26 8.64 -35.41
N GLU A 71 -11.42 9.23 -35.07
CA GLU A 71 -12.45 9.55 -36.06
C GLU A 71 -11.95 10.57 -37.08
N LYS A 72 -11.25 11.61 -36.64
CA LYS A 72 -10.62 12.59 -37.53
C LYS A 72 -9.58 11.95 -38.45
N GLU A 73 -8.65 11.15 -37.90
CA GLU A 73 -7.67 10.40 -38.68
C GLU A 73 -8.34 9.54 -39.73
N ALA A 74 -9.40 8.81 -39.34
CA ALA A 74 -10.16 7.95 -40.26
C ALA A 74 -10.89 8.74 -41.38
N ILE A 75 -11.45 9.90 -41.06
CA ILE A 75 -12.12 10.76 -42.05
C ILE A 75 -11.10 11.34 -43.04
N TYR A 76 -9.97 11.86 -42.57
CA TYR A 76 -8.94 12.43 -43.44
C TYR A 76 -8.15 11.39 -44.25
N ALA A 77 -8.15 10.13 -43.82
CA ALA A 77 -7.52 9.04 -44.56
C ALA A 77 -8.38 8.47 -45.69
N LYS A 78 -9.64 8.91 -45.86
CA LYS A 78 -10.54 8.46 -46.93
C LYS A 78 -10.06 8.97 -48.28
N GLU A 79 -9.99 8.07 -49.27
CA GLU A 79 -9.70 8.43 -50.65
C GLU A 79 -10.85 9.23 -51.30
N ASP A 80 -12.12 8.86 -50.95
CA ASP A 80 -13.34 9.54 -51.41
C ASP A 80 -13.90 10.42 -50.30
N PHE A 81 -13.35 11.64 -50.15
CA PHE A 81 -13.82 12.61 -49.16
C PHE A 81 -15.09 13.30 -49.62
N THR A 82 -16.20 13.12 -48.90
CA THR A 82 -17.53 13.65 -49.23
C THR A 82 -17.81 14.97 -48.51
N GLU A 83 -18.85 15.70 -48.96
CA GLU A 83 -19.31 16.93 -48.28
C GLU A 83 -19.79 16.62 -46.83
N GLU A 84 -20.42 15.45 -46.60
CA GLU A 84 -20.84 14.97 -45.29
C GLU A 84 -19.63 14.72 -44.39
N ASP A 85 -18.53 14.16 -44.93
CA ASP A 85 -17.26 13.98 -44.21
C ASP A 85 -16.68 15.34 -43.77
N GLY A 86 -16.79 16.36 -44.65
CA GLY A 86 -16.36 17.73 -44.32
C GLY A 86 -17.11 18.37 -43.18
N ILE A 87 -18.44 18.20 -43.14
CA ILE A 87 -19.28 18.69 -42.06
C ILE A 87 -18.92 17.98 -40.73
N LYS A 88 -18.85 16.64 -40.76
CA LYS A 88 -18.47 15.84 -39.62
C LYS A 88 -17.06 16.19 -39.09
N ALA A 89 -16.10 16.37 -39.99
CA ALA A 89 -14.74 16.78 -39.61
C ALA A 89 -14.74 18.14 -38.92
N SER A 90 -15.55 19.12 -39.40
CA SER A 90 -15.66 20.45 -38.78
C SER A 90 -16.30 20.40 -37.38
N GLU A 91 -17.31 19.55 -37.20
CA GLU A 91 -17.93 19.33 -35.86
C GLU A 91 -16.93 18.72 -34.88
N LEU A 92 -16.20 17.68 -35.33
CA LEU A 92 -15.16 17.04 -34.54
C LEU A 92 -13.99 18.00 -34.19
N GLU A 93 -13.60 18.90 -35.13
CA GLU A 93 -12.59 19.93 -34.86
C GLU A 93 -13.05 20.92 -33.79
N GLY A 94 -14.35 21.32 -33.83
CA GLY A 94 -14.92 22.17 -32.78
C GLY A 94 -14.91 21.49 -31.41
N GLU A 95 -15.30 20.22 -31.33
CA GLU A 95 -15.28 19.45 -30.08
C GLU A 95 -13.84 19.22 -29.60
N PHE A 96 -12.92 18.90 -30.50
CA PHE A 96 -11.49 18.72 -30.24
C PHE A 96 -10.86 19.98 -29.63
N ALA A 97 -11.17 21.14 -30.18
CA ALA A 97 -10.68 22.41 -29.67
C ALA A 97 -11.20 22.72 -28.26
N THR A 98 -12.48 22.39 -27.93
CA THR A 98 -13.04 22.60 -26.61
C THR A 98 -12.39 21.73 -25.54
N MET A 99 -11.79 20.58 -25.93
CA MET A 99 -11.09 19.66 -25.05
C MET A 99 -9.57 19.89 -25.00
N ASN A 100 -9.07 21.02 -25.50
CA ASN A 100 -7.63 21.31 -25.66
C ASN A 100 -6.86 20.21 -26.41
N GLY A 101 -7.51 19.60 -27.42
CA GLY A 101 -6.95 18.45 -28.14
C GLY A 101 -5.61 18.73 -28.84
N TRP A 102 -5.35 19.99 -29.20
CA TRP A 102 -4.08 20.40 -29.82
C TRP A 102 -2.87 20.27 -28.89
N GLU A 103 -3.10 20.33 -27.57
CA GLU A 103 -2.06 20.22 -26.54
C GLU A 103 -1.98 18.80 -25.96
N ALA A 104 -2.87 17.89 -26.38
CA ALA A 104 -3.02 16.55 -25.80
C ALA A 104 -1.70 15.73 -25.76
N GLU A 105 -0.92 15.75 -26.86
CA GLU A 105 0.37 15.05 -26.90
C GLU A 105 1.41 15.71 -25.97
N SER A 106 1.43 17.06 -25.92
CA SER A 106 2.33 17.80 -25.05
C SER A 106 2.00 17.59 -23.57
N ASP A 107 0.71 17.57 -23.23
CA ASP A 107 0.24 17.31 -21.88
C ASP A 107 0.56 15.86 -21.45
N ALA A 108 0.32 14.90 -22.35
CA ALA A 108 0.68 13.51 -22.10
C ALA A 108 2.19 13.33 -21.91
N ALA A 109 3.01 13.98 -22.74
CA ALA A 109 4.46 13.95 -22.60
C ALA A 109 4.93 14.61 -21.29
N THR A 110 4.29 15.69 -20.85
CA THR A 110 4.58 16.36 -19.57
C THR A 110 4.32 15.44 -18.38
N LEU A 111 3.18 14.74 -18.36
CA LEU A 111 2.86 13.75 -17.33
C LEU A 111 3.85 12.57 -17.31
N LEU A 112 4.20 12.05 -18.49
CA LEU A 112 5.17 10.96 -18.61
C LEU A 112 6.56 11.36 -18.10
N ASN A 113 7.06 12.51 -18.54
CA ASN A 113 8.35 13.04 -18.09
C ASN A 113 8.37 13.29 -16.57
N GLY A 114 7.28 13.84 -16.01
CA GLY A 114 7.14 14.05 -14.58
C GLY A 114 7.19 12.76 -13.76
N LEU A 115 6.67 11.66 -14.31
CA LEU A 115 6.75 10.33 -13.73
C LEU A 115 8.05 9.59 -14.05
N GLY A 116 9.01 10.24 -14.73
CA GLY A 116 10.32 9.66 -15.06
C GLY A 116 10.27 8.61 -16.16
N ILE A 117 9.39 8.80 -17.15
CA ILE A 117 9.39 8.04 -18.41
C ILE A 117 10.12 8.86 -19.47
N ASP A 118 11.25 8.36 -19.94
CA ASP A 118 12.08 9.05 -20.92
C ASP A 118 11.34 9.28 -22.25
N THR A 119 11.61 10.43 -22.88
CA THR A 119 10.97 10.82 -24.14
C THR A 119 11.15 9.79 -25.27
N GLU A 120 12.25 9.03 -25.25
CA GLU A 120 12.51 7.96 -26.20
C GLU A 120 11.51 6.80 -26.10
N LEU A 121 10.86 6.64 -24.93
CA LEU A 121 9.86 5.60 -24.68
C LEU A 121 8.45 6.02 -25.10
N HIS A 122 8.18 7.32 -25.30
CA HIS A 122 6.83 7.84 -25.55
C HIS A 122 6.17 7.27 -26.80
N TYR A 123 6.97 6.94 -27.84
CA TYR A 123 6.47 6.40 -29.10
C TYR A 123 6.61 4.88 -29.21
N LYS A 124 7.16 4.21 -28.18
CA LYS A 124 7.23 2.75 -28.13
C LYS A 124 5.88 2.13 -27.79
N GLN A 125 5.76 0.85 -28.06
CA GLN A 125 4.57 0.10 -27.63
C GLN A 125 4.64 -0.22 -26.14
N MET A 126 3.49 -0.27 -25.47
CA MET A 126 3.38 -0.65 -24.07
C MET A 126 3.99 -2.03 -23.79
N SER A 127 3.93 -2.96 -24.75
CA SER A 127 4.54 -4.29 -24.62
C SER A 127 6.06 -4.27 -24.45
N GLU A 128 6.74 -3.20 -24.89
CA GLU A 128 8.20 -3.05 -24.82
C GLU A 128 8.67 -2.49 -23.45
N LEU A 129 7.73 -1.96 -22.66
CA LEU A 129 8.03 -1.37 -21.34
C LEU A 129 8.13 -2.46 -20.27
N ASN A 130 8.97 -2.21 -19.26
CA ASN A 130 9.00 -3.03 -18.06
C ASN A 130 7.76 -2.78 -17.16
N GLY A 131 7.54 -3.67 -16.18
CA GLY A 131 6.35 -3.60 -15.31
C GLY A 131 6.21 -2.28 -14.54
N SER A 132 7.33 -1.69 -14.07
CA SER A 132 7.31 -0.41 -13.34
C SER A 132 6.97 0.75 -14.27
N GLU A 133 7.52 0.78 -15.48
CA GLU A 133 7.20 1.79 -16.49
C GLU A 133 5.74 1.73 -16.91
N LYS A 134 5.18 0.52 -17.12
CA LYS A 134 3.74 0.34 -17.41
C LYS A 134 2.85 0.96 -16.33
N VAL A 135 3.19 0.76 -15.05
CA VAL A 135 2.44 1.37 -13.92
C VAL A 135 2.48 2.89 -14.00
N LYS A 136 3.64 3.48 -14.27
CA LYS A 136 3.82 4.94 -14.43
C LYS A 136 2.97 5.48 -15.59
N VAL A 137 2.93 4.78 -16.73
CA VAL A 137 2.09 5.16 -17.88
C VAL A 137 0.60 5.08 -17.53
N LEU A 138 0.13 4.04 -16.83
CA LEU A 138 -1.26 3.95 -16.39
C LEU A 138 -1.63 5.03 -15.38
N LEU A 139 -0.69 5.44 -14.53
CA LEU A 139 -0.88 6.58 -13.65
C LEU A 139 -0.99 7.88 -14.47
N ALA A 140 -0.11 8.13 -15.44
CA ALA A 140 -0.22 9.27 -16.35
C ALA A 140 -1.58 9.29 -17.06
N LYS A 141 -2.05 8.13 -17.54
CA LYS A 141 -3.39 7.96 -18.13
C LYS A 141 -4.50 8.40 -17.18
N ALA A 142 -4.42 8.00 -15.90
CA ALA A 142 -5.43 8.36 -14.90
C ALA A 142 -5.44 9.86 -14.59
N LEU A 143 -4.28 10.52 -14.64
CA LEU A 143 -4.12 11.96 -14.40
C LEU A 143 -4.47 12.81 -15.61
N PHE A 144 -4.51 12.22 -16.81
CA PHE A 144 -4.64 12.94 -18.08
C PHE A 144 -5.96 13.69 -18.23
N GLY A 145 -5.86 14.93 -18.74
CA GLY A 145 -6.99 15.77 -19.10
C GLY A 145 -7.77 16.31 -17.89
N ASN A 146 -7.16 16.43 -16.73
CA ASN A 146 -7.72 17.05 -15.50
C ASN A 146 -9.13 16.55 -15.14
N PRO A 147 -9.30 15.27 -14.73
CA PRO A 147 -10.60 14.72 -14.37
C PRO A 147 -11.23 15.45 -13.18
N ASP A 148 -12.57 15.53 -13.13
CA ASP A 148 -13.30 16.14 -12.02
C ASP A 148 -13.22 15.30 -10.75
N ILE A 149 -13.16 13.96 -10.92
CA ILE A 149 -13.03 13.00 -9.83
C ILE A 149 -11.91 12.02 -10.19
N LEU A 150 -10.89 11.95 -9.35
CA LEU A 150 -9.73 11.08 -9.51
C LEU A 150 -9.71 10.02 -8.41
N LEU A 151 -9.73 8.74 -8.78
CA LEU A 151 -9.66 7.61 -7.85
C LEU A 151 -8.30 6.91 -8.02
N LEU A 152 -7.50 6.87 -6.95
CA LEU A 152 -6.18 6.27 -6.95
C LEU A 152 -6.09 5.14 -5.91
N ASP A 153 -5.76 3.93 -6.35
CA ASP A 153 -5.50 2.78 -5.46
C ASP A 153 -4.00 2.48 -5.44
N GLU A 154 -3.34 2.78 -4.33
CA GLU A 154 -1.90 2.59 -4.08
C GLU A 154 -1.01 3.23 -5.17
N PRO A 155 -1.16 4.53 -5.48
CA PRO A 155 -0.47 5.16 -6.60
C PRO A 155 1.04 5.28 -6.41
N THR A 156 1.55 5.17 -5.18
CA THR A 156 2.98 5.25 -4.85
C THR A 156 3.73 3.92 -5.07
N ASN A 157 2.99 2.81 -5.25
CA ASN A 157 3.61 1.52 -5.51
C ASN A 157 4.37 1.53 -6.85
N HIS A 158 5.57 0.97 -6.85
CA HIS A 158 6.45 0.88 -8.02
C HIS A 158 6.97 2.24 -8.56
N LEU A 159 6.77 3.33 -7.84
CA LEU A 159 7.37 4.63 -8.14
C LEU A 159 8.71 4.79 -7.41
N ASP A 160 9.65 5.47 -8.05
CA ASP A 160 10.86 5.97 -7.40
C ASP A 160 10.56 7.26 -6.61
N LEU A 161 11.53 7.73 -5.82
CA LEU A 161 11.34 8.89 -4.95
C LEU A 161 11.06 10.18 -5.72
N ASP A 162 11.64 10.33 -6.91
CA ASP A 162 11.45 11.53 -7.74
C ASP A 162 10.04 11.55 -8.32
N ALA A 163 9.56 10.40 -8.83
CA ALA A 163 8.18 10.26 -9.31
C ALA A 163 7.14 10.43 -8.18
N ILE A 164 7.42 9.94 -6.96
CA ILE A 164 6.55 10.17 -5.80
C ILE A 164 6.51 11.66 -5.47
N ALA A 165 7.66 12.34 -5.40
CA ALA A 165 7.73 13.76 -5.10
C ALA A 165 6.97 14.61 -6.14
N TRP A 166 7.10 14.26 -7.42
CA TRP A 166 6.35 14.90 -8.49
C TRP A 166 4.83 14.65 -8.36
N LEU A 167 4.42 13.41 -8.07
CA LEU A 167 3.01 13.07 -7.88
C LEU A 167 2.40 13.82 -6.69
N GLU A 168 3.14 13.95 -5.59
CA GLU A 168 2.72 14.73 -4.43
C GLU A 168 2.46 16.19 -4.80
N GLU A 169 3.39 16.82 -5.52
CA GLU A 169 3.25 18.20 -5.97
C GLU A 169 2.08 18.36 -6.94
N PHE A 170 1.92 17.42 -7.87
CA PHE A 170 0.79 17.41 -8.79
C PHE A 170 -0.55 17.35 -8.04
N LEU A 171 -0.70 16.43 -7.07
CA LEU A 171 -1.94 16.25 -6.32
C LEU A 171 -2.24 17.38 -5.33
N ILE A 172 -1.21 18.03 -4.77
CA ILE A 172 -1.39 19.23 -3.93
C ILE A 172 -1.96 20.39 -4.75
N ASN A 173 -1.53 20.53 -6.00
CA ASN A 173 -1.98 21.58 -6.91
C ASN A 173 -3.25 21.19 -7.70
N PHE A 174 -3.73 19.98 -7.54
CA PHE A 174 -4.93 19.49 -8.24
C PHE A 174 -6.18 20.10 -7.62
N GLU A 175 -6.93 20.88 -8.40
CA GLU A 175 -8.06 21.66 -7.91
C GLU A 175 -9.34 20.82 -7.68
N ASN A 176 -9.43 19.67 -8.34
CA ASN A 176 -10.63 18.83 -8.34
C ASN A 176 -10.57 17.76 -7.21
N THR A 177 -11.57 16.88 -7.15
CA THR A 177 -11.70 15.89 -6.08
C THR A 177 -10.78 14.69 -6.30
N VAL A 178 -9.94 14.38 -5.30
CA VAL A 178 -9.10 13.17 -5.28
C VAL A 178 -9.52 12.26 -4.14
N ILE A 179 -9.74 10.99 -4.44
CA ILE A 179 -9.90 9.93 -3.45
C ILE A 179 -8.74 8.95 -3.62
N VAL A 180 -7.86 8.89 -2.63
CA VAL A 180 -6.67 8.05 -2.66
C VAL A 180 -6.72 6.99 -1.57
N VAL A 181 -6.36 5.76 -1.93
CA VAL A 181 -6.03 4.70 -0.98
C VAL A 181 -4.53 4.51 -1.02
N SER A 182 -3.86 4.64 0.11
CA SER A 182 -2.42 4.41 0.21
C SER A 182 -2.04 3.91 1.59
N HIS A 183 -0.97 3.14 1.64
CA HIS A 183 -0.32 2.70 2.88
C HIS A 183 0.92 3.55 3.21
N ASP A 184 1.25 4.53 2.40
CA ASP A 184 2.32 5.49 2.65
C ASP A 184 1.82 6.66 3.51
N ARG A 185 2.23 6.67 4.78
CA ARG A 185 1.85 7.72 5.74
C ARG A 185 2.38 9.09 5.38
N TYR A 186 3.59 9.15 4.84
CA TYR A 186 4.20 10.42 4.45
C TYR A 186 3.43 11.06 3.30
N PHE A 187 3.12 10.26 2.28
CA PHE A 187 2.29 10.67 1.17
C PHE A 187 0.90 11.16 1.61
N LEU A 188 0.19 10.37 2.47
CA LEU A 188 -1.13 10.75 3.00
C LEU A 188 -1.08 12.05 3.81
N ASN A 189 -0.04 12.25 4.63
CA ASN A 189 0.12 13.47 5.42
C ASN A 189 0.33 14.71 4.54
N LYS A 190 0.98 14.56 3.41
CA LYS A 190 1.34 15.65 2.52
C LYS A 190 0.20 16.05 1.58
N VAL A 191 -0.54 15.06 1.08
CA VAL A 191 -1.56 15.26 0.03
C VAL A 191 -2.98 15.39 0.59
N CYS A 192 -3.34 14.60 1.64
CA CYS A 192 -4.73 14.49 2.08
C CYS A 192 -5.14 15.61 3.04
N THR A 193 -6.29 16.23 2.78
CA THR A 193 -6.95 17.20 3.64
C THR A 193 -8.02 16.59 4.55
N GLN A 194 -8.48 15.38 4.22
CA GLN A 194 -9.46 14.61 4.99
C GLN A 194 -9.08 13.12 4.97
N ILE A 195 -9.41 12.42 6.04
CA ILE A 195 -9.22 10.96 6.15
C ILE A 195 -10.59 10.29 6.29
N ALA A 196 -10.88 9.35 5.39
CA ALA A 196 -12.04 8.46 5.45
C ALA A 196 -11.64 7.16 6.14
N ASP A 197 -12.03 7.00 7.39
CA ASP A 197 -11.78 5.78 8.17
C ASP A 197 -12.87 4.76 7.94
N ILE A 198 -12.52 3.61 7.39
CA ILE A 198 -13.44 2.49 7.15
C ILE A 198 -13.19 1.44 8.24
N ASP A 199 -14.09 1.37 9.21
CA ASP A 199 -14.06 0.35 10.26
C ASP A 199 -15.49 -0.11 10.61
N TYR A 200 -15.66 -1.39 10.93
CA TYR A 200 -16.97 -2.01 11.25
C TYR A 200 -18.09 -1.74 10.24
N SER A 201 -17.78 -1.78 8.94
CA SER A 201 -18.73 -1.50 7.85
C SER A 201 -19.33 -0.08 7.91
N LYS A 202 -18.62 0.85 8.50
CA LYS A 202 -18.98 2.28 8.52
C LYS A 202 -17.82 3.09 8.00
N ILE A 203 -18.14 4.20 7.34
CA ILE A 203 -17.19 5.19 6.90
C ILE A 203 -17.36 6.41 7.77
N GLN A 204 -16.27 6.87 8.38
CA GLN A 204 -16.23 8.10 9.17
C GLN A 204 -15.18 9.04 8.58
N LEU A 205 -15.60 10.27 8.28
CA LEU A 205 -14.72 11.30 7.75
C LEU A 205 -14.15 12.13 8.91
N TYR A 206 -12.84 12.37 8.82
CA TYR A 206 -12.10 13.24 9.73
C TYR A 206 -11.43 14.34 8.92
N ALA A 207 -11.63 15.58 9.31
CA ALA A 207 -10.90 16.71 8.74
C ALA A 207 -9.46 16.70 9.26
N GLY A 208 -8.51 16.92 8.37
CA GLY A 208 -7.08 16.91 8.66
C GLY A 208 -6.34 15.76 7.96
N ASN A 209 -5.03 15.71 8.16
CA ASN A 209 -4.16 14.70 7.59
C ASN A 209 -4.14 13.40 8.43
N TYR A 210 -3.32 12.44 8.00
CA TYR A 210 -3.23 11.13 8.66
C TYR A 210 -2.79 11.22 10.12
N ASP A 211 -1.78 12.03 10.45
CA ASP A 211 -1.27 12.13 11.82
C ASP A 211 -2.31 12.74 12.76
N PHE A 212 -3.01 13.79 12.31
CA PHE A 212 -4.12 14.37 13.06
C PHE A 212 -5.25 13.35 13.32
N TRP A 213 -5.62 12.58 12.31
CA TRP A 213 -6.59 11.50 12.45
C TRP A 213 -6.12 10.45 13.46
N TYR A 214 -4.84 10.01 13.37
CA TYR A 214 -4.27 9.00 14.24
C TYR A 214 -4.30 9.44 15.70
N GLU A 215 -3.81 10.64 16.00
CA GLU A 215 -3.82 11.21 17.36
C GLU A 215 -5.25 11.40 17.89
N SER A 216 -6.15 11.95 17.07
CA SER A 216 -7.56 12.17 17.44
C SER A 216 -8.27 10.85 17.73
N SER A 217 -8.03 9.81 16.92
CA SER A 217 -8.63 8.48 17.11
C SER A 217 -8.15 7.83 18.41
N GLN A 218 -6.86 7.94 18.73
CA GLN A 218 -6.28 7.43 19.99
C GLN A 218 -6.85 8.16 21.20
N LEU A 219 -6.96 9.49 21.13
CA LEU A 219 -7.53 10.30 22.20
C LEU A 219 -9.01 9.95 22.43
N MET A 220 -9.79 9.80 21.36
CA MET A 220 -11.21 9.42 21.46
C MET A 220 -11.38 8.06 22.14
N VAL A 221 -10.60 7.05 21.76
CA VAL A 221 -10.62 5.71 22.38
C VAL A 221 -10.26 5.80 23.87
N LYS A 222 -9.24 6.60 24.22
CA LYS A 222 -8.84 6.82 25.63
C LYS A 222 -9.97 7.47 26.43
N GLN A 223 -10.59 8.52 25.90
CA GLN A 223 -11.70 9.22 26.56
C GLN A 223 -12.91 8.30 26.74
N MET A 224 -13.26 7.49 25.73
CA MET A 224 -14.34 6.51 25.85
C MET A 224 -14.05 5.45 26.93
N LYS A 225 -12.82 4.93 26.99
CA LYS A 225 -12.41 3.99 28.06
C LYS A 225 -12.53 4.60 29.45
N GLU A 226 -12.07 5.84 29.64
CA GLU A 226 -12.17 6.56 30.91
C GLU A 226 -13.64 6.85 31.29
N ALA A 227 -14.47 7.24 30.30
CA ALA A 227 -15.91 7.45 30.53
C ALA A 227 -16.61 6.15 30.92
N ASN A 228 -16.33 5.04 30.24
CA ASN A 228 -16.88 3.73 30.59
C ASN A 228 -16.44 3.26 31.97
N LYS A 229 -15.17 3.44 32.34
CA LYS A 229 -14.68 3.10 33.66
C LYS A 229 -15.46 3.86 34.78
N LYS A 230 -15.71 5.15 34.56
CA LYS A 230 -16.54 5.94 35.50
C LYS A 230 -17.99 5.44 35.56
N LYS A 231 -18.56 5.05 34.43
CA LYS A 231 -19.91 4.44 34.35
C LYS A 231 -19.94 3.09 35.09
N GLU A 232 -18.94 2.24 34.89
CA GLU A 232 -18.81 0.94 35.59
C GLU A 232 -18.70 1.08 37.10
N GLU A 233 -17.87 2.02 37.59
CA GLU A 233 -17.75 2.34 39.00
C GLU A 233 -19.10 2.78 39.60
N LYS A 234 -19.82 3.64 38.87
CA LYS A 234 -21.17 4.07 39.27
C LYS A 234 -22.21 2.95 39.25
N ILE A 235 -22.15 2.05 38.26
CA ILE A 235 -22.98 0.85 38.19
C ILE A 235 -22.74 -0.01 39.42
N LYS A 236 -21.48 -0.24 39.81
CA LYS A 236 -21.09 -1.02 40.99
C LYS A 236 -21.62 -0.40 42.27
N GLU A 237 -21.43 0.90 42.45
CA GLU A 237 -21.97 1.62 43.61
C GLU A 237 -23.52 1.50 43.74
N LEU A 238 -24.23 1.65 42.60
CA LEU A 238 -25.67 1.53 42.57
C LEU A 238 -26.13 0.10 42.87
N GLN A 239 -25.45 -0.90 42.34
CA GLN A 239 -25.73 -2.31 42.61
C GLN A 239 -25.51 -2.68 44.07
N GLU A 240 -24.38 -2.27 44.66
CA GLU A 240 -24.10 -2.50 46.09
C GLU A 240 -25.14 -1.82 46.99
N PHE A 241 -25.56 -0.61 46.66
CA PHE A 241 -26.59 0.07 47.40
C PHE A 241 -27.95 -0.65 47.29
N ILE A 242 -28.35 -1.06 46.10
CA ILE A 242 -29.60 -1.78 45.87
C ILE A 242 -29.59 -3.10 46.64
N GLN A 243 -28.46 -3.84 46.60
CA GLN A 243 -28.31 -5.11 47.32
C GLN A 243 -28.46 -4.96 48.83
N ARG A 244 -27.83 -3.93 49.42
CA ARG A 244 -27.89 -3.66 50.86
C ARG A 244 -29.25 -3.23 51.36
N PHE A 245 -30.02 -2.48 50.57
CA PHE A 245 -31.21 -1.80 51.03
C PHE A 245 -32.51 -2.25 50.35
N SER A 246 -32.48 -3.25 49.45
CA SER A 246 -33.66 -3.80 48.79
C SER A 246 -34.68 -4.38 49.76
N ALA A 247 -34.27 -4.98 50.87
CA ALA A 247 -35.11 -5.60 51.88
C ALA A 247 -35.56 -4.61 52.99
N ASN A 248 -35.08 -3.37 52.97
CA ASN A 248 -35.36 -2.41 54.04
C ASN A 248 -36.54 -1.51 53.68
N ALA A 249 -37.69 -1.66 54.37
CA ALA A 249 -38.92 -0.93 54.09
C ALA A 249 -38.79 0.59 54.08
N SER A 250 -37.96 1.16 54.98
CA SER A 250 -37.76 2.63 55.06
C SER A 250 -36.95 3.22 53.89
N LYS A 251 -36.09 2.38 53.22
CA LYS A 251 -35.24 2.79 52.09
C LYS A 251 -35.66 2.24 50.75
N SER A 252 -36.78 1.51 50.69
CA SER A 252 -37.34 0.88 49.48
C SER A 252 -37.53 1.88 48.34
N LYS A 253 -38.12 3.06 48.60
CA LYS A 253 -38.27 4.12 47.61
C LYS A 253 -36.93 4.59 47.00
N GLN A 254 -35.87 4.69 47.84
CA GLN A 254 -34.55 5.08 47.38
C GLN A 254 -33.89 3.97 46.56
N ALA A 255 -34.07 2.71 46.94
CA ALA A 255 -33.59 1.56 46.19
C ALA A 255 -34.25 1.47 44.78
N THR A 256 -35.57 1.71 44.72
CA THR A 256 -36.32 1.75 43.43
C THR A 256 -35.84 2.89 42.52
N SER A 257 -35.63 4.10 43.12
CA SER A 257 -35.09 5.23 42.35
C SER A 257 -33.71 4.95 41.79
N ARG A 258 -32.82 4.31 42.55
CA ARG A 258 -31.49 3.93 42.10
C ARG A 258 -31.49 2.78 41.10
N LYS A 259 -32.45 1.87 41.20
CA LYS A 259 -32.67 0.83 40.17
C LYS A 259 -33.02 1.45 38.83
N ARG A 260 -33.94 2.44 38.82
CA ARG A 260 -34.28 3.20 37.61
C ARG A 260 -33.10 4.02 37.06
N ALA A 261 -32.21 4.51 37.92
CA ALA A 261 -30.99 5.20 37.51
C ALA A 261 -29.97 4.23 36.92
N LEU A 262 -29.87 3.00 37.46
CA LEU A 262 -29.03 1.94 36.89
C LEU A 262 -29.48 1.51 35.51
N GLU A 263 -30.80 1.36 35.29
CA GLU A 263 -31.39 0.99 33.99
C GLU A 263 -31.15 2.04 32.91
N LYS A 264 -30.83 3.28 33.28
CA LYS A 264 -30.54 4.38 32.34
C LYS A 264 -29.05 4.52 31.99
N ILE A 265 -28.16 3.80 32.68
CA ILE A 265 -26.74 3.87 32.41
C ILE A 265 -26.42 2.87 31.28
N GLU A 266 -26.19 3.40 30.11
CA GLU A 266 -25.68 2.63 28.98
C GLU A 266 -24.15 2.80 28.91
N LEU A 267 -23.42 1.70 28.82
CA LEU A 267 -22.01 1.70 28.51
C LEU A 267 -21.85 1.96 27.03
N ASP A 268 -20.91 2.84 26.68
CA ASP A 268 -20.57 3.02 25.27
C ASP A 268 -19.94 1.73 24.75
N ASP A 269 -20.42 1.23 23.61
CA ASP A 269 -19.88 0.05 22.96
C ASP A 269 -18.50 0.37 22.38
N ILE A 270 -17.48 0.29 23.22
CA ILE A 270 -16.08 0.42 22.78
C ILE A 270 -15.71 -0.88 22.09
N ARG A 271 -15.97 -0.94 20.78
CA ARG A 271 -15.50 -2.05 19.99
C ARG A 271 -13.99 -1.98 19.89
N PRO A 272 -13.28 -3.05 20.24
CA PRO A 272 -11.84 -3.07 19.99
C PRO A 272 -11.63 -2.89 18.49
N SER A 273 -10.79 -1.93 18.08
CA SER A 273 -10.51 -1.67 16.67
C SER A 273 -10.26 -2.99 15.91
N SER A 274 -10.78 -3.11 14.70
CA SER A 274 -10.49 -4.26 13.83
C SER A 274 -9.02 -4.28 13.39
N ARG A 275 -8.29 -3.19 13.64
CA ARG A 275 -6.86 -3.08 13.39
C ARG A 275 -6.08 -3.95 14.35
N LYS A 276 -5.34 -4.90 13.79
CA LYS A 276 -4.45 -5.77 14.53
C LYS A 276 -3.04 -5.53 14.05
N TYR A 277 -2.14 -5.32 14.96
CA TYR A 277 -0.72 -5.12 14.70
C TYR A 277 -0.01 -6.46 14.76
N PRO A 278 0.72 -6.89 13.70
CA PRO A 278 1.56 -8.07 13.79
C PRO A 278 2.73 -7.78 14.71
N TYR A 279 3.20 -8.80 15.39
CA TYR A 279 4.39 -8.69 16.23
C TYR A 279 5.62 -9.04 15.40
N ILE A 280 6.36 -8.02 14.98
CA ILE A 280 7.63 -8.15 14.26
C ILE A 280 8.74 -7.85 15.26
N ASP A 281 9.67 -8.78 15.45
CA ASP A 281 10.81 -8.65 16.35
C ASP A 281 11.95 -9.53 15.85
N PHE A 282 12.98 -8.91 15.29
CA PHE A 282 14.14 -9.62 14.75
C PHE A 282 15.19 -9.81 15.86
N ARG A 283 15.29 -11.04 16.37
CA ARG A 283 16.26 -11.42 17.40
C ARG A 283 17.34 -12.27 16.77
N PRO A 284 18.58 -11.78 16.68
CA PRO A 284 19.67 -12.57 16.16
C PRO A 284 19.99 -13.74 17.09
N ALA A 285 20.17 -14.91 16.50
CA ALA A 285 20.57 -16.12 17.25
C ALA A 285 22.05 -16.05 17.70
N ARG A 286 22.85 -15.19 17.07
CA ARG A 286 24.27 -14.99 17.34
C ARG A 286 24.62 -13.51 17.26
N GLU A 287 25.51 -13.06 18.16
CA GLU A 287 26.06 -11.70 18.09
C GLU A 287 26.93 -11.51 16.85
N ILE A 288 26.84 -10.29 16.28
CA ILE A 288 27.62 -9.90 15.10
C ILE A 288 28.99 -9.34 15.51
N GLY A 289 30.02 -9.66 14.75
CA GLY A 289 31.37 -9.08 14.91
C GLY A 289 31.48 -7.67 14.34
N ASN A 290 32.65 -7.06 14.47
CA ASN A 290 32.90 -5.68 13.99
C ASN A 290 32.96 -5.58 12.46
N GLU A 291 33.51 -6.60 11.79
CA GLU A 291 33.55 -6.67 10.33
C GLU A 291 32.34 -7.42 9.85
N VAL A 292 31.41 -6.73 9.19
CA VAL A 292 30.14 -7.31 8.72
C VAL A 292 30.19 -7.65 7.25
N LEU A 293 30.53 -6.68 6.39
CA LEU A 293 30.61 -6.86 4.95
C LEU A 293 31.68 -5.94 4.36
N THR A 294 32.47 -6.48 3.46
CA THR A 294 33.41 -5.72 2.61
C THR A 294 33.07 -6.04 1.16
N VAL A 295 32.81 -5.01 0.35
CA VAL A 295 32.58 -5.09 -1.09
C VAL A 295 33.74 -4.35 -1.77
N THR A 296 34.35 -4.96 -2.80
CA THR A 296 35.48 -4.41 -3.48
C THR A 296 35.32 -4.52 -5.00
N ASN A 297 35.29 -3.37 -5.67
CA ASN A 297 35.28 -3.21 -7.14
C ASN A 297 34.22 -4.07 -7.84
N LEU A 298 33.05 -4.20 -7.25
CA LEU A 298 31.96 -5.06 -7.71
C LEU A 298 31.32 -4.49 -8.98
N SER A 299 31.29 -5.27 -10.05
CA SER A 299 30.64 -4.91 -11.31
C SER A 299 29.72 -6.03 -11.78
N LYS A 300 28.60 -5.66 -12.41
CA LYS A 300 27.64 -6.61 -12.98
C LYS A 300 26.92 -6.03 -14.18
N THR A 301 26.79 -6.86 -15.21
CA THR A 301 26.01 -6.61 -16.42
C THR A 301 24.81 -7.54 -16.43
N VAL A 302 23.63 -7.02 -16.70
CA VAL A 302 22.38 -7.77 -16.82
C VAL A 302 21.76 -7.42 -18.17
N ASP A 303 21.44 -8.43 -18.97
CA ASP A 303 20.85 -8.27 -20.32
C ASP A 303 21.59 -7.27 -21.23
N GLY A 304 22.93 -7.23 -21.11
CA GLY A 304 23.80 -6.35 -21.90
C GLY A 304 23.93 -4.92 -21.38
N VAL A 305 23.24 -4.58 -20.30
CA VAL A 305 23.34 -3.28 -19.61
C VAL A 305 24.21 -3.43 -18.35
N LYS A 306 25.21 -2.58 -18.20
CA LYS A 306 26.05 -2.54 -16.99
C LYS A 306 25.29 -1.86 -15.87
N VAL A 307 24.76 -2.63 -14.93
CA VAL A 307 23.92 -2.15 -13.82
C VAL A 307 24.73 -1.80 -12.56
N LEU A 308 25.89 -2.43 -12.38
CA LEU A 308 26.83 -2.10 -11.29
C LEU A 308 28.21 -1.89 -11.91
N ASP A 309 28.86 -0.78 -11.56
CA ASP A 309 30.19 -0.42 -12.08
C ASP A 309 31.12 -0.05 -10.94
N ASN A 310 32.08 -0.94 -10.66
CA ASN A 310 33.20 -0.72 -9.71
C ASN A 310 32.73 -0.25 -8.32
N VAL A 311 31.68 -0.88 -7.77
CA VAL A 311 31.09 -0.52 -6.49
C VAL A 311 31.96 -1.06 -5.35
N SER A 312 32.32 -0.19 -4.41
CA SER A 312 33.12 -0.56 -3.22
C SER A 312 32.58 0.13 -1.98
N PHE A 313 32.34 -0.63 -0.92
CA PHE A 313 31.94 -0.09 0.39
C PHE A 313 32.18 -1.12 1.50
N ILE A 314 32.16 -0.65 2.74
CA ILE A 314 32.30 -1.46 3.94
C ILE A 314 31.11 -1.22 4.85
N VAL A 315 30.59 -2.29 5.45
CA VAL A 315 29.52 -2.24 6.46
C VAL A 315 30.08 -2.71 7.78
N GLY A 316 29.91 -1.88 8.80
CA GLY A 316 30.30 -2.16 10.17
C GLY A 316 29.16 -2.70 11.04
N ARG A 317 29.46 -2.93 12.29
CA ARG A 317 28.47 -3.33 13.30
C ARG A 317 27.47 -2.18 13.53
N GLU A 318 26.17 -2.52 13.64
CA GLU A 318 25.08 -1.60 13.91
C GLU A 318 24.76 -0.61 12.78
N ASP A 319 25.42 -0.71 11.63
CA ASP A 319 25.09 0.12 10.47
C ASP A 319 23.69 -0.19 9.95
N LYS A 320 22.97 0.88 9.61
CA LYS A 320 21.68 0.82 8.93
C LYS A 320 21.79 1.60 7.64
N ILE A 321 21.82 0.91 6.52
CA ILE A 321 22.12 1.46 5.20
C ILE A 321 20.85 1.43 4.36
N ALA A 322 20.43 2.60 3.84
CA ALA A 322 19.41 2.71 2.83
C ALA A 322 20.06 2.89 1.45
N LEU A 323 19.71 2.02 0.50
CA LEU A 323 20.09 2.18 -0.90
C LEU A 323 19.05 3.07 -1.60
N VAL A 324 19.49 4.24 -2.03
CA VAL A 324 18.66 5.25 -2.70
C VAL A 324 19.12 5.41 -4.13
N GLY A 325 18.20 5.61 -5.06
CA GLY A 325 18.47 5.82 -6.48
C GLY A 325 17.29 5.41 -7.34
N SER A 326 17.27 5.88 -8.58
CA SER A 326 16.20 5.60 -9.57
C SER A 326 16.31 4.19 -10.17
N ASP A 327 17.54 3.64 -10.27
CA ASP A 327 17.76 2.32 -10.86
C ASP A 327 17.42 1.20 -9.86
N GLU A 328 16.20 0.66 -9.99
CA GLU A 328 15.74 -0.47 -9.18
C GLU A 328 16.44 -1.78 -9.53
N LEU A 329 16.83 -1.96 -10.81
CA LEU A 329 17.52 -3.16 -11.26
C LEU A 329 18.89 -3.28 -10.60
N ALA A 330 19.62 -2.16 -10.50
CA ALA A 330 20.90 -2.10 -9.84
C ALA A 330 20.79 -2.46 -8.35
N LYS A 331 19.81 -1.93 -7.64
CA LYS A 331 19.56 -2.23 -6.21
C LYS A 331 19.24 -3.70 -5.99
N THR A 332 18.30 -4.24 -6.72
CA THR A 332 17.92 -5.66 -6.63
C THR A 332 19.08 -6.59 -7.03
N THR A 333 19.86 -6.22 -8.06
CA THR A 333 21.04 -6.99 -8.48
C THR A 333 22.09 -7.04 -7.37
N LEU A 334 22.36 -5.90 -6.71
CA LEU A 334 23.30 -5.85 -5.58
C LEU A 334 22.82 -6.76 -4.44
N PHE A 335 21.54 -6.69 -4.05
CA PHE A 335 21.00 -7.56 -3.01
C PHE A 335 21.10 -9.04 -3.36
N LYS A 336 20.81 -9.44 -4.61
CA LYS A 336 20.95 -10.82 -5.07
C LYS A 336 22.38 -11.32 -5.02
N ILE A 337 23.35 -10.47 -5.39
CA ILE A 337 24.77 -10.81 -5.27
C ILE A 337 25.14 -11.02 -3.80
N LEU A 338 24.77 -10.10 -2.91
CA LEU A 338 25.04 -10.18 -1.48
C LEU A 338 24.32 -11.36 -0.79
N ALA A 339 23.18 -11.76 -1.30
CA ALA A 339 22.45 -12.95 -0.85
C ALA A 339 23.05 -14.28 -1.39
N GLY A 340 23.99 -14.20 -2.35
CA GLY A 340 24.58 -15.36 -2.99
C GLY A 340 23.70 -16.01 -4.07
N GLU A 341 22.68 -15.32 -4.55
CA GLU A 341 21.79 -15.80 -5.62
C GLU A 341 22.34 -15.48 -7.03
N LEU A 342 23.28 -14.53 -7.12
CA LEU A 342 23.88 -14.09 -8.37
C LEU A 342 25.36 -13.84 -8.17
N GLU A 343 26.20 -14.32 -9.11
CA GLU A 343 27.62 -14.06 -9.10
C GLU A 343 27.97 -12.71 -9.75
N PRO A 344 28.90 -11.92 -9.21
CA PRO A 344 29.40 -10.72 -9.86
C PRO A 344 30.23 -11.07 -11.11
N ASP A 345 30.31 -10.13 -12.06
CA ASP A 345 31.20 -10.30 -13.24
C ASP A 345 32.65 -9.94 -12.89
N GLU A 346 32.85 -8.89 -12.07
CA GLU A 346 34.12 -8.44 -11.57
C GLU A 346 34.03 -8.04 -10.09
N GLY A 347 35.15 -8.05 -9.42
CA GLY A 347 35.28 -7.71 -8.01
C GLY A 347 34.89 -8.86 -7.09
N SER A 348 34.70 -8.55 -5.82
CA SER A 348 34.40 -9.56 -4.80
C SER A 348 33.67 -8.93 -3.60
N TYR A 349 32.96 -9.76 -2.87
CA TYR A 349 32.43 -9.39 -1.56
C TYR A 349 32.77 -10.45 -0.52
N LYS A 350 32.87 -10.03 0.73
CA LYS A 350 33.20 -10.92 1.84
C LYS A 350 32.36 -10.58 3.05
N TRP A 351 31.60 -11.56 3.52
CA TRP A 351 30.90 -11.50 4.79
C TRP A 351 31.83 -11.82 5.96
N GLY A 352 31.62 -11.17 7.09
CA GLY A 352 32.31 -11.48 8.33
C GLY A 352 32.01 -12.93 8.80
N ILE A 353 32.96 -13.54 9.52
CA ILE A 353 32.85 -14.95 9.95
C ILE A 353 31.65 -15.21 10.86
N THR A 354 31.21 -14.19 11.60
CA THR A 354 30.04 -14.27 12.51
C THR A 354 28.73 -13.90 11.86
N THR A 355 28.75 -13.49 10.59
CA THR A 355 27.58 -12.98 9.88
C THR A 355 26.68 -14.11 9.43
N SER A 356 25.39 -13.94 9.64
CA SER A 356 24.31 -14.76 9.07
C SER A 356 23.29 -13.82 8.41
N THR A 357 22.97 -14.08 7.16
CA THR A 357 22.12 -13.21 6.34
C THR A 357 20.72 -13.77 6.18
N ALA A 358 19.71 -12.90 6.17
CA ALA A 358 18.38 -13.23 5.69
C ALA A 358 17.98 -12.20 4.63
N TYR A 359 17.54 -12.68 3.48
CA TYR A 359 17.17 -11.88 2.34
C TYR A 359 15.65 -11.84 2.16
N PHE A 360 15.11 -10.63 2.03
CA PHE A 360 13.73 -10.37 1.65
C PHE A 360 13.73 -9.86 0.20
N PRO A 361 13.34 -10.71 -0.78
CA PRO A 361 13.35 -10.32 -2.18
C PRO A 361 12.16 -9.41 -2.52
N LYS A 362 12.33 -8.53 -3.50
CA LYS A 362 11.26 -7.70 -4.07
C LYS A 362 10.12 -8.56 -4.65
N ASP A 363 10.46 -9.61 -5.40
CA ASP A 363 9.51 -10.63 -5.90
C ASP A 363 9.74 -11.95 -5.16
N ASN A 364 8.77 -12.30 -4.32
CA ASN A 364 8.78 -13.53 -3.54
C ASN A 364 7.87 -14.62 -4.12
N THR A 365 7.38 -14.47 -5.35
CA THR A 365 6.43 -15.38 -5.97
C THR A 365 6.98 -16.80 -6.07
N LYS A 366 8.25 -16.93 -6.41
CA LYS A 366 8.95 -18.23 -6.54
C LYS A 366 9.07 -18.99 -5.21
N ASP A 367 9.23 -18.26 -4.10
CA ASP A 367 9.32 -18.88 -2.75
C ASP A 367 8.02 -19.58 -2.34
N PHE A 368 6.89 -19.16 -2.89
CA PHE A 368 5.56 -19.66 -2.56
C PHE A 368 4.92 -20.51 -3.65
N ASP A 369 5.67 -20.92 -4.68
CA ASP A 369 5.19 -21.81 -5.73
C ASP A 369 5.36 -23.29 -5.33
N CYS A 370 4.74 -23.64 -4.22
CA CYS A 370 4.71 -25.03 -3.72
C CYS A 370 3.35 -25.34 -3.11
N ASP A 371 3.08 -26.63 -2.89
CA ASP A 371 1.82 -27.12 -2.32
C ASP A 371 1.81 -27.23 -0.80
N ASP A 372 2.89 -26.79 -0.14
CA ASP A 372 3.01 -26.83 1.32
C ASP A 372 1.98 -25.94 2.00
N THR A 373 1.58 -26.32 3.21
CA THR A 373 0.87 -25.41 4.10
C THR A 373 1.83 -24.37 4.68
N ILE A 374 1.29 -23.26 5.18
CA ILE A 374 2.11 -22.19 5.78
C ILE A 374 3.00 -22.74 6.91
N VAL A 375 2.46 -23.67 7.73
CA VAL A 375 3.21 -24.30 8.84
C VAL A 375 4.33 -25.16 8.31
N GLU A 376 4.07 -26.03 7.32
CA GLU A 376 5.08 -26.91 6.71
C GLU A 376 6.18 -26.11 6.04
N TRP A 377 5.81 -25.08 5.27
CA TRP A 377 6.76 -24.21 4.61
C TRP A 377 7.66 -23.47 5.61
N LEU A 378 7.10 -22.86 6.65
CA LEU A 378 7.88 -22.12 7.64
C LEU A 378 8.74 -23.05 8.50
N MET A 379 8.30 -24.29 8.73
CA MET A 379 9.04 -25.32 9.49
C MET A 379 10.38 -25.67 8.83
N GLN A 380 10.50 -25.54 7.50
CA GLN A 380 11.75 -25.81 6.78
C GLN A 380 12.89 -24.90 7.27
N PHE A 381 12.57 -23.66 7.65
CA PHE A 381 13.51 -22.63 8.10
C PHE A 381 13.67 -22.55 9.62
N SER A 382 12.83 -23.27 10.37
CA SER A 382 12.88 -23.23 11.83
C SER A 382 14.03 -24.07 12.37
N PRO A 383 14.82 -23.57 13.34
CA PRO A 383 15.81 -24.37 14.07
C PRO A 383 15.13 -25.45 14.92
N GLU A 384 13.96 -25.14 15.48
CA GLU A 384 13.13 -26.09 16.22
C GLU A 384 12.06 -26.68 15.28
N LYS A 385 12.12 -27.99 15.06
CA LYS A 385 11.15 -28.70 14.20
C LYS A 385 9.87 -29.05 14.98
N ASP A 386 9.37 -28.09 15.76
CA ASP A 386 8.12 -28.21 16.51
C ASP A 386 7.00 -27.37 15.90
N VAL A 387 5.87 -28.02 15.63
CA VAL A 387 4.67 -27.39 15.06
C VAL A 387 4.11 -26.31 15.97
N THR A 388 4.18 -26.50 17.30
CA THR A 388 3.65 -25.55 18.28
C THR A 388 4.46 -24.27 18.28
N TYR A 389 5.79 -24.37 18.18
CA TYR A 389 6.70 -23.25 18.07
C TYR A 389 6.42 -22.43 16.80
N VAL A 390 6.33 -23.07 15.64
CA VAL A 390 6.04 -22.42 14.36
C VAL A 390 4.66 -21.77 14.35
N ARG A 391 3.64 -22.44 14.89
CA ARG A 391 2.29 -21.86 15.03
C ARG A 391 2.27 -20.64 15.96
N GLY A 392 3.12 -20.63 16.99
CA GLY A 392 3.31 -19.47 17.85
C GLY A 392 3.84 -18.25 17.10
N PHE A 393 4.78 -18.43 16.17
CA PHE A 393 5.26 -17.35 15.28
C PHE A 393 4.16 -16.87 14.35
N LEU A 394 3.46 -17.78 13.69
CA LEU A 394 2.37 -17.44 12.78
C LEU A 394 1.23 -16.71 13.52
N GLY A 395 0.90 -17.13 14.74
CA GLY A 395 -0.10 -16.42 15.57
C GLY A 395 0.28 -14.98 15.86
N ARG A 396 1.56 -14.69 16.14
CA ARG A 396 2.08 -13.33 16.32
C ARG A 396 1.99 -12.50 15.04
N MET A 397 2.10 -13.15 13.88
CA MET A 397 1.94 -12.52 12.56
C MET A 397 0.50 -12.53 12.04
N LEU A 398 -0.46 -12.72 12.96
CA LEU A 398 -1.92 -12.68 12.73
C LEU A 398 -2.46 -13.82 11.85
N PHE A 399 -1.77 -14.95 11.80
CA PHE A 399 -2.30 -16.19 11.26
C PHE A 399 -2.85 -17.04 12.42
N ALA A 400 -4.15 -17.03 12.61
CA ALA A 400 -4.80 -17.70 13.74
C ALA A 400 -5.68 -18.86 13.28
N GLY A 401 -5.78 -19.92 14.10
CA GLY A 401 -6.66 -21.05 13.85
C GLY A 401 -6.31 -21.79 12.55
N ASP A 402 -7.26 -21.85 11.63
CA ASP A 402 -7.15 -22.58 10.37
C ASP A 402 -6.28 -21.88 9.31
N ASP A 403 -5.84 -20.63 9.55
CA ASP A 403 -4.97 -19.94 8.58
C ASP A 403 -3.64 -20.69 8.37
N GLY A 404 -3.11 -21.35 9.40
CA GLY A 404 -1.85 -22.09 9.31
C GLY A 404 -1.87 -23.31 8.39
N VAL A 405 -3.06 -23.83 8.05
CA VAL A 405 -3.23 -24.98 7.14
C VAL A 405 -3.53 -24.56 5.70
N LYS A 406 -3.62 -23.24 5.41
CA LYS A 406 -3.73 -22.78 4.04
C LYS A 406 -2.45 -23.10 3.27
N LYS A 407 -2.59 -23.42 1.99
CA LYS A 407 -1.45 -23.58 1.09
C LYS A 407 -0.81 -22.23 0.80
N VAL A 408 0.52 -22.18 0.76
CA VAL A 408 1.26 -20.93 0.54
C VAL A 408 0.97 -20.28 -0.81
N LYS A 409 0.65 -21.06 -1.83
CA LYS A 409 0.31 -20.56 -3.18
C LYS A 409 -0.99 -19.73 -3.26
N VAL A 410 -1.93 -19.95 -2.31
CA VAL A 410 -3.23 -19.22 -2.32
C VAL A 410 -3.21 -17.96 -1.46
N LEU A 411 -2.05 -17.59 -0.91
CA LEU A 411 -1.89 -16.41 -0.07
C LEU A 411 -1.98 -15.13 -0.89
N SER A 412 -2.64 -14.12 -0.32
CA SER A 412 -2.59 -12.75 -0.85
C SER A 412 -1.19 -12.15 -0.71
N GLY A 413 -0.87 -11.11 -1.49
CA GLY A 413 0.43 -10.43 -1.43
C GLY A 413 0.85 -10.05 -0.01
N GLY A 414 -0.03 -9.41 0.76
CA GLY A 414 0.26 -9.05 2.15
C GLY A 414 0.40 -10.25 3.10
N GLU A 415 -0.29 -11.36 2.85
CA GLU A 415 -0.09 -12.61 3.60
C GLU A 415 1.27 -13.22 3.29
N LYS A 416 1.68 -13.26 2.01
CA LYS A 416 3.01 -13.73 1.58
C LYS A 416 4.13 -12.93 2.27
N VAL A 417 4.02 -11.60 2.26
CA VAL A 417 4.99 -10.72 2.92
C VAL A 417 5.09 -11.02 4.43
N ARG A 418 3.96 -11.19 5.14
CA ARG A 418 3.97 -11.54 6.56
C ARG A 418 4.58 -12.93 6.84
N VAL A 419 4.35 -13.91 5.96
CA VAL A 419 4.99 -15.25 6.07
C VAL A 419 6.48 -15.13 5.81
N MET A 420 6.93 -14.32 4.84
CA MET A 420 8.34 -14.06 4.57
C MET A 420 9.02 -13.37 5.76
N LEU A 421 8.39 -12.38 6.39
CA LEU A 421 8.90 -11.77 7.63
C LEU A 421 8.98 -12.79 8.77
N SER A 422 8.02 -13.72 8.85
CA SER A 422 8.07 -14.84 9.82
C SER A 422 9.28 -15.76 9.59
N LYS A 423 9.60 -16.05 8.31
CA LYS A 423 10.81 -16.80 7.91
C LYS A 423 12.06 -16.08 8.41
N MET A 424 12.18 -14.79 8.14
CA MET A 424 13.35 -14.01 8.57
C MET A 424 13.50 -13.96 10.09
N MET A 425 12.41 -13.80 10.83
CA MET A 425 12.44 -13.82 12.30
C MET A 425 12.85 -15.18 12.85
N ILE A 426 12.30 -16.28 12.31
CA ILE A 426 12.55 -17.63 12.82
C ILE A 426 13.98 -18.11 12.52
N MET A 427 14.57 -17.62 11.42
CA MET A 427 15.98 -17.91 11.07
C MET A 427 16.97 -17.28 12.04
N GLY A 428 16.61 -16.20 12.72
CA GLY A 428 17.48 -15.52 13.69
C GLY A 428 18.75 -14.93 13.07
N ALA A 429 18.70 -14.49 11.81
CA ALA A 429 19.82 -13.87 11.14
C ALA A 429 20.22 -12.54 11.81
N ASN A 430 21.51 -12.21 11.79
CA ASN A 430 22.04 -10.98 12.37
C ASN A 430 22.26 -9.87 11.34
N VAL A 431 22.10 -10.15 10.06
CA VAL A 431 22.04 -9.17 8.97
C VAL A 431 20.79 -9.40 8.13
N LEU A 432 20.04 -8.33 7.92
CA LEU A 432 18.83 -8.33 7.11
C LEU A 432 19.08 -7.56 5.80
N LEU A 433 18.85 -8.22 4.68
CA LEU A 433 18.84 -7.63 3.36
C LEU A 433 17.37 -7.45 2.94
N LEU A 434 16.89 -6.21 2.86
CA LEU A 434 15.48 -5.90 2.65
C LEU A 434 15.30 -5.15 1.32
N ASP A 435 14.79 -5.83 0.30
CA ASP A 435 14.49 -5.24 -0.99
C ASP A 435 12.99 -4.87 -1.06
N GLN A 436 12.67 -3.59 -0.86
CA GLN A 436 11.32 -3.03 -0.84
C GLN A 436 10.34 -3.78 0.10
N PRO A 437 10.68 -3.96 1.39
CA PRO A 437 9.91 -4.82 2.30
C PRO A 437 8.53 -4.28 2.66
N THR A 438 8.24 -3.03 2.36
CA THR A 438 6.95 -2.38 2.64
C THR A 438 5.91 -2.61 1.56
N ASN A 439 6.31 -3.05 0.36
CA ASN A 439 5.38 -3.34 -0.72
C ASN A 439 4.36 -4.42 -0.30
N HIS A 440 3.09 -4.17 -0.60
CA HIS A 440 1.96 -5.04 -0.23
C HIS A 440 1.70 -5.20 1.27
N LEU A 441 2.44 -4.53 2.15
CA LEU A 441 2.11 -4.45 3.57
C LEU A 441 1.05 -3.37 3.80
N ASP A 442 0.15 -3.64 4.74
CA ASP A 442 -0.74 -2.60 5.24
C ASP A 442 -0.02 -1.71 6.26
N MET A 443 -0.62 -0.59 6.55
CA MET A 443 -0.07 0.46 7.40
C MET A 443 0.30 -0.02 8.81
N GLU A 444 -0.48 -0.94 9.36
CA GLU A 444 -0.22 -1.54 10.67
C GLU A 444 1.07 -2.40 10.66
N SER A 445 1.28 -3.17 9.59
CA SER A 445 2.51 -3.96 9.43
C SER A 445 3.74 -3.11 9.13
N ILE A 446 3.59 -2.07 8.29
CA ILE A 446 4.66 -1.10 8.01
C ILE A 446 5.09 -0.43 9.32
N THR A 447 4.12 0.03 10.13
CA THR A 447 4.39 0.61 11.43
C THR A 447 5.20 -0.33 12.32
N CYS A 448 4.78 -1.61 12.43
CA CYS A 448 5.51 -2.59 13.24
C CYS A 448 6.93 -2.83 12.71
N LEU A 449 7.10 -2.95 11.39
CA LEU A 449 8.41 -3.17 10.77
C LEU A 449 9.36 -1.99 11.05
N LEU A 450 8.88 -0.76 10.93
CA LEU A 450 9.67 0.44 11.19
C LEU A 450 10.04 0.61 12.67
N TYR A 451 9.11 0.30 13.58
CA TYR A 451 9.40 0.36 15.03
C TYR A 451 10.45 -0.65 15.49
N THR A 452 10.55 -1.81 14.85
CA THR A 452 11.55 -2.84 15.18
C THR A 452 12.93 -2.53 14.58
N SER A 453 13.01 -1.54 13.71
CA SER A 453 14.25 -1.02 13.14
C SER A 453 14.41 0.47 13.48
N PRO A 454 14.43 0.88 14.77
CA PRO A 454 14.47 2.28 15.15
C PRO A 454 15.70 2.97 14.54
N SER A 455 15.50 4.17 14.00
CA SER A 455 16.60 5.01 13.53
C SER A 455 17.45 5.46 14.73
N PRO A 456 18.76 5.63 14.59
CA PRO A 456 19.61 6.23 15.63
C PRO A 456 19.11 7.62 16.11
N ARG A 457 18.26 8.29 15.32
CA ARG A 457 17.65 9.58 15.67
C ARG A 457 16.44 9.45 16.61
N ASP A 458 15.79 8.28 16.64
CA ASP A 458 14.59 8.08 17.45
C ASP A 458 14.91 7.95 18.96
N GLY A 459 16.18 7.70 19.31
CA GLY A 459 16.65 7.68 20.69
C GLY A 459 17.11 9.04 21.27
N ALA A 460 17.09 10.11 20.47
CA ALA A 460 17.58 11.43 20.87
C ALA A 460 16.47 12.37 21.41
N THR A 461 15.24 11.89 21.52
CA THR A 461 14.06 12.65 22.01
C THR A 461 13.41 11.99 23.25
N SER A 462 14.23 11.51 24.20
CA SER A 462 13.75 11.15 25.55
C SER A 462 14.42 12.03 26.59
#